data_4b0c08ba7e470fb9d11774f8e6824948
#
_entry.id   4b0c08ba7e470fb9d11774f8e6824948
#
_cell.length_a   1.000
_cell.length_b   1.000
_cell.length_c   1.000
_cell.angle_alpha   90.00
_cell.angle_beta   90.00
_cell.angle_gamma   90.00
#
_symmetry.space_group_name_H-M   'P 1'
#
loop_
_entity.id
_entity.type
_entity.pdbx_description
1 polymer ?
#
loop_
_entity_poly.entity_id
_entity_poly.type
_entity_poly.pdbx_seq_one_letter_code
_entity_poly.pdbx_strand_id
1 'polypeptide(L)'
;MNGISSYSMWWLLIHQNWYHYHGNMNYLEEQREYIIGLLNLLYTKIDEIGKENLDGVRFLDWPSSENQDAVHAGLQSLMIMTFDAGVELCEILGEFDTMKLCKKAVGKLKKYVPHMSDSKQAAALLSISGLLEPKIANQEILSKNGVHKMSTFYGYYMLEARAKAGDYQGTIDNIREYWGSMLDLGAT
;
A
#
# COMPACT_ATOMS: atom_id res chain seq x y z
N MET A 1 -2.67 2.11 17.23
CA MET A 1 -3.18 2.60 15.91
C MET A 1 -4.04 3.84 16.15
N ASN A 2 -4.10 4.74 15.16
CA ASN A 2 -4.87 5.99 15.26
C ASN A 2 -6.30 5.74 14.82
N GLY A 3 -7.19 5.24 15.07
CA GLY A 3 -8.60 5.10 14.68
C GLY A 3 -8.87 4.71 13.20
N ILE A 4 -8.00 5.08 12.25
CA ILE A 4 -8.04 4.67 10.84
C ILE A 4 -6.84 3.77 10.57
N SER A 5 -7.08 2.46 10.44
CA SER A 5 -6.02 1.45 10.40
C SER A 5 -5.02 1.65 9.26
N SER A 6 -5.50 2.07 8.08
CA SER A 6 -4.64 2.34 6.92
C SER A 6 -3.61 3.44 7.19
N TYR A 7 -3.94 4.48 7.96
CA TYR A 7 -3.01 5.57 8.26
C TYR A 7 -1.83 5.11 9.13
N SER A 8 -2.06 4.16 10.03
CA SER A 8 -0.96 3.57 10.82
C SER A 8 -0.02 2.74 9.93
N MET A 9 -0.55 2.06 8.92
CA MET A 9 0.25 1.32 7.95
C MET A 9 1.03 2.26 7.04
N TRP A 10 0.39 3.31 6.53
CA TRP A 10 1.05 4.35 5.74
C TRP A 10 2.17 5.05 6.51
N TRP A 11 2.03 5.22 7.81
CA TRP A 11 3.07 5.81 8.65
C TRP A 11 4.38 5.01 8.55
N LEU A 12 4.33 3.67 8.58
CA LEU A 12 5.52 2.81 8.43
C LEU A 12 6.15 2.94 7.03
N LEU A 13 5.32 2.92 5.98
CA LEU A 13 5.80 3.09 4.59
C LEU A 13 6.42 4.47 4.37
N ILE A 14 5.86 5.52 4.96
CA ILE A 14 6.41 6.88 4.89
C ILE A 14 7.77 6.93 5.59
N HIS A 15 7.97 6.25 6.73
CA HIS A 15 9.25 6.22 7.42
C HIS A 15 10.33 5.47 6.63
N GLN A 16 9.97 4.37 5.97
CA GLN A 16 10.87 3.68 5.05
C GLN A 16 11.30 4.61 3.91
N ASN A 17 10.34 5.22 3.21
CA ASN A 17 10.63 6.14 2.12
C ASN A 17 11.44 7.35 2.59
N TRP A 18 11.09 7.93 3.75
CA TRP A 18 11.81 9.05 4.34
C TRP A 18 13.27 8.69 4.61
N TYR A 19 13.54 7.51 5.15
CA TYR A 19 14.90 7.02 5.37
C TYR A 19 15.67 6.84 4.05
N HIS A 20 15.04 6.32 3.02
CA HIS A 20 15.67 6.18 1.69
C HIS A 20 16.11 7.52 1.10
N TYR A 21 15.33 8.59 1.32
CA TYR A 21 15.66 9.92 0.80
C TYR A 21 16.68 10.68 1.65
N HIS A 22 16.68 10.48 2.96
CA HIS A 22 17.44 11.31 3.89
C HIS A 22 18.60 10.59 4.59
N GLY A 23 18.54 9.26 4.73
CA GLY A 23 19.57 8.46 5.39
C GLY A 23 19.83 8.81 6.86
N ASN A 24 18.90 9.52 7.52
CA ASN A 24 19.09 9.99 8.90
C ASN A 24 18.80 8.88 9.91
N MET A 25 19.87 8.21 10.35
CA MET A 25 19.78 7.13 11.32
C MET A 25 19.27 7.57 12.69
N ASN A 26 19.66 8.77 13.15
CA ASN A 26 19.24 9.27 14.46
C ASN A 26 17.72 9.44 14.53
N TYR A 27 17.12 10.00 13.47
CA TYR A 27 15.67 10.13 13.40
C TYR A 27 14.98 8.75 13.38
N LEU A 28 15.52 7.78 12.65
CA LEU A 28 14.94 6.44 12.62
C LEU A 28 15.03 5.74 13.99
N GLU A 29 16.14 5.94 14.71
CA GLU A 29 16.33 5.46 16.09
C GLU A 29 15.30 6.05 17.07
N GLU A 30 14.96 7.33 16.94
CA GLU A 30 13.90 7.97 17.74
C GLU A 30 12.54 7.32 17.55
N GLN A 31 12.28 6.73 16.37
CA GLN A 31 11.02 6.05 16.05
C GLN A 31 11.04 4.55 16.36
N ARG A 32 12.18 3.99 16.76
CA ARG A 32 12.41 2.54 16.95
C ARG A 32 11.29 1.86 17.72
N GLU A 33 11.00 2.31 18.95
CA GLU A 33 10.03 1.67 19.82
C GLU A 33 8.62 1.67 19.22
N TYR A 34 8.25 2.78 18.55
CA TYR A 34 6.94 2.89 17.92
C TYR A 34 6.83 1.98 16.69
N ILE A 35 7.89 1.89 15.88
CA ILE A 35 7.97 0.98 14.72
C ILE A 35 7.77 -0.47 15.19
N ILE A 36 8.55 -0.91 16.18
CA ILE A 36 8.48 -2.28 16.73
C ILE A 36 7.08 -2.54 17.32
N GLY A 37 6.59 -1.64 18.16
CA GLY A 37 5.28 -1.77 18.81
C GLY A 37 4.14 -1.87 17.81
N LEU A 38 4.17 -1.05 16.76
CA LEU A 38 3.14 -1.05 15.71
C LEU A 38 3.19 -2.32 14.86
N LEU A 39 4.37 -2.79 14.47
CA LEU A 39 4.53 -4.05 13.73
C LEU A 39 4.03 -5.25 14.55
N ASN A 40 4.38 -5.32 15.83
CA ASN A 40 3.88 -6.37 16.72
C ASN A 40 2.34 -6.31 16.85
N LEU A 41 1.77 -5.13 17.02
CA LEU A 41 0.31 -4.96 17.07
C LEU A 41 -0.36 -5.39 15.77
N LEU A 42 0.15 -4.96 14.61
CA LEU A 42 -0.38 -5.36 13.30
C LEU A 42 -0.32 -6.88 13.09
N TYR A 43 0.73 -7.54 13.58
CA TYR A 43 0.83 -9.00 13.49
C TYR A 43 -0.33 -9.72 14.19
N THR A 44 -0.84 -9.17 15.30
CA THR A 44 -2.01 -9.73 16.00
C THR A 44 -3.31 -9.57 15.22
N LYS A 45 -3.31 -8.75 14.16
CA LYS A 45 -4.46 -8.49 13.30
C LYS A 45 -4.48 -9.37 12.03
N ILE A 46 -3.71 -10.45 12.03
CA ILE A 46 -3.72 -11.46 10.96
C ILE A 46 -4.41 -12.71 11.52
N ASP A 47 -5.50 -13.11 10.90
CA ASP A 47 -6.24 -14.30 11.32
C ASP A 47 -5.53 -15.62 10.94
N GLU A 48 -6.13 -16.76 11.27
CA GLU A 48 -5.53 -18.08 11.07
C GLU A 48 -5.30 -18.44 9.61
N ILE A 49 -6.16 -17.94 8.71
CA ILE A 49 -6.07 -18.22 7.27
C ILE A 49 -5.18 -17.21 6.52
N GLY A 50 -4.66 -16.18 7.22
CA GLY A 50 -3.84 -15.14 6.63
C GLY A 50 -4.60 -13.92 6.13
N LYS A 51 -5.85 -13.78 6.50
CA LYS A 51 -6.69 -12.61 6.21
C LYS A 51 -6.42 -11.50 7.22
N GLU A 52 -6.40 -10.24 6.77
CA GLU A 52 -6.35 -9.10 7.66
C GLU A 52 -7.66 -8.96 8.45
N ASN A 53 -7.54 -8.69 9.72
CA ASN A 53 -8.64 -8.45 10.65
C ASN A 53 -8.37 -7.17 11.45
N LEU A 54 -8.30 -6.05 10.72
CA LEU A 54 -7.99 -4.74 11.27
C LEU A 54 -9.22 -4.15 11.98
N ASP A 55 -8.98 -3.53 13.11
CA ASP A 55 -9.98 -2.79 13.89
C ASP A 55 -10.11 -1.35 13.37
N GLY A 56 -11.08 -0.62 13.97
CA GLY A 56 -11.30 0.80 13.74
C GLY A 56 -12.00 1.08 12.41
N VAL A 57 -11.83 2.30 11.92
CA VAL A 57 -12.43 2.71 10.66
C VAL A 57 -11.66 2.08 9.51
N ARG A 58 -12.36 1.25 8.76
CA ARG A 58 -11.83 0.57 7.57
C ARG A 58 -11.96 1.51 6.38
N PHE A 59 -10.88 2.14 6.02
CA PHE A 59 -10.84 3.14 4.95
C PHE A 59 -9.63 2.88 4.06
N LEU A 60 -9.85 2.81 2.77
CA LEU A 60 -8.80 2.75 1.77
C LEU A 60 -8.66 4.11 1.09
N ASP A 61 -9.67 4.53 0.32
CA ASP A 61 -9.69 5.78 -0.40
C ASP A 61 -11.14 6.19 -0.69
N TRP A 62 -11.40 7.47 -0.94
CA TRP A 62 -12.75 8.00 -1.18
C TRP A 62 -13.48 7.31 -2.34
N PRO A 63 -12.87 7.10 -3.53
CA PRO A 63 -13.57 6.45 -4.64
C PRO A 63 -13.98 4.99 -4.39
N SER A 64 -13.39 4.34 -3.40
CA SER A 64 -13.65 2.94 -3.03
C SER A 64 -14.29 2.76 -1.65
N SER A 65 -14.62 3.85 -0.95
CA SER A 65 -15.07 3.81 0.45
C SER A 65 -16.34 2.98 0.68
N GLU A 66 -17.26 2.94 -0.28
CA GLU A 66 -18.50 2.17 -0.21
C GLU A 66 -18.34 0.71 -0.68
N ASN A 67 -17.24 0.37 -1.34
CA ASN A 67 -16.95 -0.97 -1.82
C ASN A 67 -16.13 -1.75 -0.78
N GLN A 68 -16.80 -2.53 0.07
CA GLN A 68 -16.15 -3.25 1.16
C GLN A 68 -15.15 -4.31 0.69
N ASP A 69 -15.37 -4.95 -0.46
CA ASP A 69 -14.42 -5.89 -1.06
C ASP A 69 -13.16 -5.16 -1.51
N ALA A 70 -13.30 -3.98 -2.10
CA ALA A 70 -12.17 -3.14 -2.48
C ALA A 70 -11.38 -2.66 -1.26
N VAL A 71 -12.08 -2.22 -0.21
CA VAL A 71 -11.44 -1.80 1.06
C VAL A 71 -10.66 -2.96 1.65
N HIS A 72 -11.26 -4.16 1.72
CA HIS A 72 -10.61 -5.35 2.24
C HIS A 72 -9.37 -5.74 1.41
N ALA A 73 -9.51 -5.80 0.09
CA ALA A 73 -8.40 -6.15 -0.80
C ALA A 73 -7.23 -5.15 -0.70
N GLY A 74 -7.56 -3.86 -0.62
CA GLY A 74 -6.56 -2.81 -0.42
C GLY A 74 -5.87 -2.89 0.93
N LEU A 75 -6.59 -3.12 2.02
CA LEU A 75 -6.02 -3.25 3.37
C LEU A 75 -5.17 -4.50 3.53
N GLN A 76 -5.57 -5.64 2.95
CA GLN A 76 -4.76 -6.86 2.88
C GLN A 76 -3.41 -6.58 2.20
N SER A 77 -3.45 -5.93 1.04
CA SER A 77 -2.26 -5.58 0.26
C SER A 77 -1.37 -4.57 0.99
N LEU A 78 -1.97 -3.53 1.56
CA LEU A 78 -1.26 -2.51 2.32
C LEU A 78 -0.55 -3.12 3.53
N MET A 79 -1.17 -4.10 4.19
CA MET A 79 -0.58 -4.79 5.32
C MET A 79 0.66 -5.61 4.91
N ILE A 80 0.63 -6.25 3.73
CA ILE A 80 1.81 -6.93 3.16
C ILE A 80 2.94 -5.92 2.92
N MET A 81 2.65 -4.82 2.23
CA MET A 81 3.63 -3.76 1.95
C MET A 81 4.21 -3.18 3.25
N THR A 82 3.38 -3.02 4.27
CA THR A 82 3.79 -2.54 5.59
C THR A 82 4.77 -3.48 6.27
N PHE A 83 4.54 -4.79 6.21
CA PHE A 83 5.48 -5.76 6.77
C PHE A 83 6.74 -5.93 5.92
N ASP A 84 6.66 -5.77 4.60
CA ASP A 84 7.85 -5.73 3.74
C ASP A 84 8.72 -4.50 4.11
N ALA A 85 8.13 -3.32 4.29
CA ALA A 85 8.82 -2.15 4.81
C ALA A 85 9.38 -2.39 6.24
N GLY A 86 8.61 -3.08 7.10
CA GLY A 86 9.03 -3.47 8.43
C GLY A 86 10.25 -4.39 8.44
N VAL A 87 10.38 -5.29 7.47
CA VAL A 87 11.58 -6.12 7.31
C VAL A 87 12.81 -5.25 7.14
N GLU A 88 12.77 -4.28 6.24
CA GLU A 88 13.90 -3.41 5.95
C GLU A 88 14.21 -2.45 7.11
N LEU A 89 13.18 -1.77 7.65
CA LEU A 89 13.37 -0.87 8.79
C LEU A 89 13.98 -1.59 10.00
N CYS A 90 13.50 -2.81 10.31
CA CYS A 90 14.04 -3.61 11.40
C CYS A 90 15.46 -4.11 11.10
N GLU A 91 15.80 -4.42 9.87
CA GLU A 91 17.17 -4.78 9.48
C GLU A 91 18.12 -3.60 9.71
N ILE A 92 17.75 -2.39 9.27
CA ILE A 92 18.51 -1.16 9.47
C ILE A 92 18.69 -0.86 10.97
N LEU A 93 17.65 -1.04 11.77
CA LEU A 93 17.65 -0.80 13.21
C LEU A 93 18.31 -1.94 14.02
N GLY A 94 18.70 -3.06 13.40
CA GLY A 94 19.24 -4.22 14.10
C GLY A 94 18.21 -5.02 14.90
N GLU A 95 16.91 -4.87 14.63
CA GLU A 95 15.78 -5.50 15.31
C GLU A 95 15.40 -6.85 14.67
N PHE A 96 16.32 -7.82 14.75
CA PHE A 96 16.24 -9.07 14.00
C PHE A 96 15.04 -9.97 14.38
N ASP A 97 14.55 -9.91 15.60
CA ASP A 97 13.39 -10.73 15.98
C ASP A 97 12.10 -10.15 15.41
N THR A 98 11.93 -8.82 15.42
CA THR A 98 10.81 -8.16 14.75
C THR A 98 10.91 -8.30 13.24
N MET A 99 12.11 -8.26 12.66
CA MET A 99 12.33 -8.56 11.23
C MET A 99 11.84 -9.97 10.87
N LYS A 100 12.17 -11.00 11.67
CA LYS A 100 11.68 -12.37 11.46
C LYS A 100 10.16 -12.47 11.57
N LEU A 101 9.57 -11.75 12.53
CA LEU A 101 8.11 -11.63 12.67
C LEU A 101 7.49 -11.02 11.42
N CYS A 102 8.06 -9.94 10.87
CA CYS A 102 7.58 -9.33 9.63
C CYS A 102 7.64 -10.30 8.45
N LYS A 103 8.75 -11.02 8.25
CA LYS A 103 8.88 -12.05 7.20
C LYS A 103 7.81 -13.14 7.35
N LYS A 104 7.54 -13.58 8.59
CA LYS A 104 6.47 -14.54 8.89
C LYS A 104 5.09 -13.98 8.57
N ALA A 105 4.85 -12.70 8.88
CA ALA A 105 3.59 -12.00 8.58
C ALA A 105 3.32 -11.95 7.07
N VAL A 106 4.30 -11.54 6.27
CA VAL A 106 4.21 -11.53 4.81
C VAL A 106 3.88 -12.92 4.27
N GLY A 107 4.61 -13.95 4.72
CA GLY A 107 4.35 -15.33 4.32
C GLY A 107 2.97 -15.84 4.71
N LYS A 108 2.40 -15.34 5.81
CA LYS A 108 1.05 -15.69 6.27
C LYS A 108 -0.01 -14.97 5.45
N LEU A 109 0.13 -13.65 5.27
CA LEU A 109 -0.79 -12.80 4.52
C LEU A 109 -0.91 -13.21 3.04
N LYS A 110 0.20 -13.62 2.41
CA LYS A 110 0.21 -14.07 0.99
C LYS A 110 -0.50 -15.40 0.75
N LYS A 111 -0.90 -16.13 1.79
CA LYS A 111 -1.74 -17.34 1.65
C LYS A 111 -3.20 -17.02 1.33
N TYR A 112 -3.65 -15.83 1.68
CA TYR A 112 -5.01 -15.36 1.42
C TYR A 112 -4.99 -14.31 0.31
N VAL A 113 -5.66 -14.60 -0.80
CA VAL A 113 -5.83 -13.67 -1.92
C VAL A 113 -7.27 -13.17 -1.91
N PRO A 114 -7.52 -11.90 -1.59
CA PRO A 114 -8.87 -11.34 -1.60
C PRO A 114 -9.44 -11.25 -3.02
N HIS A 115 -10.75 -11.18 -3.10
CA HIS A 115 -11.42 -10.99 -4.38
C HIS A 115 -11.00 -9.67 -5.04
N MET A 116 -10.64 -9.75 -6.32
CA MET A 116 -10.36 -8.55 -7.12
C MET A 116 -11.68 -7.83 -7.43
N SER A 117 -11.83 -6.63 -6.92
CA SER A 117 -12.95 -5.74 -7.21
C SER A 117 -12.66 -4.84 -8.42
N ASP A 118 -13.60 -3.98 -8.80
CA ASP A 118 -13.45 -2.98 -9.85
C ASP A 118 -12.67 -1.71 -9.39
N SER A 119 -12.13 -1.72 -8.17
CA SER A 119 -11.40 -0.57 -7.61
C SER A 119 -9.98 -0.51 -8.15
N LYS A 120 -9.63 0.63 -8.75
CA LYS A 120 -8.25 0.92 -9.19
C LYS A 120 -7.27 0.98 -8.02
N GLN A 121 -7.70 1.53 -6.86
CA GLN A 121 -6.90 1.60 -5.65
C GLN A 121 -6.51 0.19 -5.16
N ALA A 122 -7.50 -0.69 -5.05
CA ALA A 122 -7.28 -2.06 -4.61
C ALA A 122 -6.42 -2.83 -5.62
N ALA A 123 -6.72 -2.73 -6.92
CA ALA A 123 -5.97 -3.39 -7.98
C ALA A 123 -4.48 -2.96 -8.01
N ALA A 124 -4.22 -1.67 -7.80
CA ALA A 124 -2.85 -1.15 -7.72
C ALA A 124 -2.09 -1.78 -6.55
N LEU A 125 -2.67 -1.77 -5.35
CA LEU A 125 -2.02 -2.34 -4.17
C LEU A 125 -1.88 -3.86 -4.25
N LEU A 126 -2.87 -4.58 -4.81
CA LEU A 126 -2.78 -6.03 -5.07
C LEU A 126 -1.58 -6.35 -5.99
N SER A 127 -1.39 -5.53 -7.03
CA SER A 127 -0.25 -5.67 -7.95
C SER A 127 1.09 -5.38 -7.26
N ILE A 128 1.17 -4.29 -6.50
CA ILE A 128 2.40 -3.88 -5.83
C ILE A 128 2.82 -4.88 -4.74
N SER A 129 1.87 -5.38 -3.97
CA SER A 129 2.11 -6.38 -2.90
C SER A 129 2.42 -7.78 -3.42
N GLY A 130 2.24 -8.03 -4.72
CA GLY A 130 2.48 -9.32 -5.36
C GLY A 130 1.36 -10.35 -5.12
N LEU A 131 0.15 -9.91 -4.75
CA LEU A 131 -1.04 -10.77 -4.66
C LEU A 131 -1.74 -10.94 -6.01
N LEU A 132 -1.51 -10.02 -6.94
CA LEU A 132 -2.07 -10.04 -8.29
C LEU A 132 -0.95 -9.76 -9.30
N GLU A 133 -0.95 -10.51 -10.39
CA GLU A 133 0.02 -10.31 -11.47
C GLU A 133 -0.19 -8.91 -12.11
N PRO A 134 0.89 -8.09 -12.27
CA PRO A 134 0.77 -6.70 -12.74
C PRO A 134 0.04 -6.54 -14.08
N LYS A 135 0.30 -7.42 -15.03
CA LYS A 135 -0.37 -7.38 -16.35
C LYS A 135 -1.87 -7.62 -16.23
N ILE A 136 -2.28 -8.54 -15.36
CA ILE A 136 -3.72 -8.81 -15.12
C ILE A 136 -4.36 -7.59 -14.47
N ALA A 137 -3.75 -7.02 -13.41
CA ALA A 137 -4.26 -5.80 -12.77
C ALA A 137 -4.42 -4.65 -13.78
N ASN A 138 -3.44 -4.48 -14.67
CA ASN A 138 -3.50 -3.43 -15.67
C ASN A 138 -4.60 -3.68 -16.71
N GLN A 139 -4.63 -4.85 -17.33
CA GLN A 139 -5.56 -5.18 -18.40
C GLN A 139 -7.02 -5.18 -17.93
N GLU A 140 -7.27 -5.71 -16.73
CA GLU A 140 -8.63 -5.87 -16.23
C GLU A 140 -9.18 -4.60 -15.57
N ILE A 141 -8.35 -3.75 -14.96
CA ILE A 141 -8.81 -2.64 -14.13
C ILE A 141 -8.09 -1.32 -14.40
N LEU A 142 -6.73 -1.27 -14.27
CA LEU A 142 -6.03 0.00 -14.18
C LEU A 142 -6.05 0.80 -15.49
N SER A 143 -5.99 0.13 -16.65
CA SER A 143 -6.04 0.78 -17.96
C SER A 143 -7.46 1.16 -18.40
N LYS A 144 -8.50 0.63 -17.75
CA LYS A 144 -9.88 0.88 -18.16
C LYS A 144 -10.36 2.28 -17.73
N ASN A 145 -11.13 2.93 -18.59
CA ASN A 145 -11.79 4.24 -18.32
C ASN A 145 -10.83 5.37 -17.91
N GLY A 146 -9.61 5.41 -18.46
CA GLY A 146 -8.65 6.49 -18.23
C GLY A 146 -8.44 6.79 -16.75
N VAL A 147 -8.54 8.06 -16.38
CA VAL A 147 -8.36 8.55 -15.00
C VAL A 147 -9.61 8.49 -14.12
N HIS A 148 -10.72 7.94 -14.63
CA HIS A 148 -11.95 7.85 -13.86
C HIS A 148 -11.73 7.07 -12.53
N LYS A 149 -12.26 7.59 -11.43
CA LYS A 149 -12.07 7.09 -10.06
C LYS A 149 -10.60 7.11 -9.57
N MET A 150 -9.71 7.82 -10.23
CA MET A 150 -8.37 8.08 -9.73
C MET A 150 -8.44 9.12 -8.61
N SER A 151 -7.56 9.04 -7.62
CA SER A 151 -7.36 10.08 -6.62
C SER A 151 -5.91 10.55 -6.65
N THR A 152 -5.64 11.73 -6.13
CA THR A 152 -4.29 12.30 -6.16
C THR A 152 -3.28 11.42 -5.42
N PHE A 153 -3.62 10.93 -4.23
CA PHE A 153 -2.72 10.11 -3.41
C PHE A 153 -2.52 8.71 -4.01
N TYR A 154 -3.60 7.99 -4.27
CA TYR A 154 -3.51 6.64 -4.84
C TYR A 154 -3.11 6.63 -6.32
N GLY A 155 -3.24 7.77 -7.00
CA GLY A 155 -2.75 7.93 -8.37
C GLY A 155 -1.29 7.54 -8.52
N TYR A 156 -0.43 7.89 -7.55
CA TYR A 156 0.97 7.46 -7.54
C TYR A 156 1.10 5.93 -7.62
N TYR A 157 0.39 5.19 -6.77
CA TYR A 157 0.43 3.72 -6.74
C TYR A 157 -0.20 3.09 -7.99
N MET A 158 -1.21 3.73 -8.58
CA MET A 158 -1.78 3.30 -9.86
C MET A 158 -0.77 3.42 -10.99
N LEU A 159 -0.01 4.52 -11.04
CA LEU A 159 1.05 4.73 -12.01
C LEU A 159 2.18 3.71 -11.82
N GLU A 160 2.58 3.46 -10.58
CA GLU A 160 3.59 2.44 -10.25
C GLU A 160 3.14 1.04 -10.70
N ALA A 161 1.90 0.65 -10.40
CA ALA A 161 1.36 -0.64 -10.81
C ALA A 161 1.28 -0.80 -12.33
N ARG A 162 0.90 0.26 -13.07
CA ARG A 162 0.91 0.27 -14.54
C ARG A 162 2.33 0.16 -15.09
N ALA A 163 3.29 0.88 -14.53
CA ALA A 163 4.69 0.79 -14.91
C ALA A 163 5.26 -0.63 -14.69
N LYS A 164 4.92 -1.27 -13.54
CA LYS A 164 5.27 -2.68 -13.28
C LYS A 164 4.68 -3.65 -14.31
N ALA A 165 3.52 -3.33 -14.88
CA ALA A 165 2.91 -4.09 -15.98
C ALA A 165 3.58 -3.86 -17.34
N GLY A 166 4.50 -2.90 -17.44
CA GLY A 166 5.15 -2.46 -18.68
C GLY A 166 4.33 -1.44 -19.49
N ASP A 167 3.25 -0.92 -18.94
CA ASP A 167 2.39 0.07 -19.58
C ASP A 167 2.87 1.51 -19.31
N TYR A 168 4.09 1.81 -19.78
CA TYR A 168 4.72 3.12 -19.58
C TYR A 168 3.97 4.25 -20.31
N GLN A 169 3.47 3.97 -21.52
CA GLN A 169 2.74 4.98 -22.26
C GLN A 169 1.43 5.36 -21.55
N GLY A 170 0.65 4.38 -21.13
CA GLY A 170 -0.58 4.62 -20.38
C GLY A 170 -0.33 5.31 -19.02
N THR A 171 0.82 5.07 -18.40
CA THR A 171 1.26 5.79 -17.19
C THR A 171 1.43 7.28 -17.48
N ILE A 172 2.15 7.63 -18.56
CA ILE A 172 2.37 9.03 -18.97
C ILE A 172 1.06 9.70 -19.41
N ASP A 173 0.19 8.99 -20.10
CA ASP A 173 -1.10 9.53 -20.54
C ASP A 173 -2.00 9.84 -19.34
N ASN A 174 -2.00 8.99 -18.31
CA ASN A 174 -2.72 9.28 -17.05
C ASN A 174 -2.16 10.53 -16.34
N ILE A 175 -0.84 10.74 -16.34
CA ILE A 175 -0.24 11.95 -15.78
C ILE A 175 -0.74 13.20 -16.53
N ARG A 176 -0.70 13.16 -17.85
CA ARG A 176 -1.16 14.27 -18.68
C ARG A 176 -2.64 14.58 -18.49
N GLU A 177 -3.48 13.54 -18.44
CA GLU A 177 -4.92 13.71 -18.26
C GLU A 177 -5.26 14.20 -16.84
N TYR A 178 -4.79 13.52 -15.80
CA TYR A 178 -5.22 13.80 -14.44
C TYR A 178 -4.60 15.09 -13.88
N TRP A 179 -3.27 15.16 -13.83
CA TRP A 179 -2.58 16.35 -13.28
C TRP A 179 -2.50 17.49 -14.30
N GLY A 180 -2.42 17.20 -15.61
CA GLY A 180 -2.51 18.22 -16.63
C GLY A 180 -3.81 18.99 -16.58
N SER A 181 -4.95 18.30 -16.38
CA SER A 181 -6.25 18.96 -16.21
C SER A 181 -6.30 19.88 -14.98
N MET A 182 -5.55 19.58 -13.91
CA MET A 182 -5.43 20.47 -12.74
C MET A 182 -4.70 21.76 -13.11
N LEU A 183 -3.64 21.67 -13.93
CA LEU A 183 -2.92 22.85 -14.43
C LEU A 183 -3.82 23.72 -15.32
N ASP A 184 -4.62 23.10 -16.19
CA ASP A 184 -5.59 23.80 -17.03
C ASP A 184 -6.67 24.55 -16.20
N LEU A 185 -6.95 24.06 -14.99
CA LEU A 185 -7.83 24.73 -14.02
C LEU A 185 -7.11 25.75 -13.13
N GLY A 186 -5.83 26.00 -13.36
CA GLY A 186 -5.04 27.02 -12.66
C GLY A 186 -4.33 26.51 -11.40
N ALA A 187 -4.15 25.21 -11.21
CA ALA A 187 -3.27 24.70 -10.16
C ALA A 187 -1.81 25.10 -10.44
N THR A 188 -1.06 25.47 -9.37
CA THR A 188 0.36 25.89 -9.45
C THR A 188 1.24 24.98 -8.60
#